data_99e0e14117dbcdcff3351a71a7a35b80
#
_entry.id   99e0e14117dbcdcff3351a71a7a35b80
#
_cell.length_a   1.000
_cell.length_b   1.000
_cell.length_c   1.000
_cell.angle_alpha   90.00
_cell.angle_beta   90.00
_cell.angle_gamma   90.00
#
_symmetry.space_group_name_H-M   'P 1'
#
loop_
_entity.id
_entity.type
_entity.pdbx_description
1 polymer ?
#
loop_
_entity_poly.entity_id
_entity_poly.type
_entity_poly.pdbx_seq_one_letter_code
_entity_poly.pdbx_strand_id
1 'polypeptide(L)'
;MSVLVYISTQAGKATNAGLEVASYATALHSGEVVALVSGDISGDGGLGAVGVSKVLHCADALTDNSQQSRLTKEAALSIGAQIVVFSGNSIGNAVAPRVAISMNAGYVAGATDLPEGKTYVRNVFSGKATAHVQVTTETSVIAVTPNSFGIKNTGGSEAAVEAFSADVGEARVTFNGFTPTSSEGTVPLPEAVRVVSAGRGLKGPENWGIVEDLAKELGASTACSRPVGDMGWRPHHEHVGQTGITIRPDLYIACGISGAIQHLAGVNQSKVIVVINTDPEAPFFKAADYGIVGDVFEVLPKLTAAINAL
;
A
#
# COMPACT_ATOMS: atom_id res chain seq x y z
N MET A 1 -16.65 0.10 22.38
CA MET A 1 -15.30 -0.38 22.00
C MET A 1 -14.79 0.59 20.95
N SER A 2 -13.64 1.22 21.14
CA SER A 2 -13.09 2.18 20.17
C SER A 2 -11.95 1.55 19.37
N VAL A 3 -11.83 1.98 18.11
CA VAL A 3 -10.74 1.57 17.21
C VAL A 3 -9.89 2.80 16.92
N LEU A 4 -8.58 2.69 17.12
CA LEU A 4 -7.62 3.71 16.67
C LEU A 4 -7.02 3.31 15.33
N VAL A 5 -6.95 4.23 14.39
CA VAL A 5 -6.27 4.02 13.10
C VAL A 5 -5.16 5.05 12.91
N TYR A 6 -3.93 4.56 12.65
CA TYR A 6 -2.79 5.43 12.35
C TYR A 6 -2.81 5.81 10.88
N ILE A 7 -2.82 7.12 10.60
CA ILE A 7 -2.97 7.68 9.25
C ILE A 7 -1.72 8.44 8.85
N SER A 8 -1.18 8.11 7.68
CA SER A 8 -0.17 8.93 7.01
C SER A 8 -0.84 9.94 6.09
N THR A 9 -0.34 11.17 6.08
CA THR A 9 -0.83 12.25 5.22
C THR A 9 0.22 12.67 4.19
N GLN A 10 -0.24 13.21 3.08
CA GLN A 10 0.57 13.86 2.06
C GLN A 10 -0.16 15.13 1.59
N ALA A 11 0.54 16.26 1.62
CA ALA A 11 -0.04 17.58 1.29
C ALA A 11 -1.36 17.86 2.06
N GLY A 12 -1.41 17.49 3.32
CA GLY A 12 -2.55 17.71 4.21
C GLY A 12 -3.74 16.77 4.02
N LYS A 13 -3.65 15.77 3.12
CA LYS A 13 -4.71 14.75 2.90
C LYS A 13 -4.24 13.38 3.32
N ALA A 14 -5.17 12.54 3.76
CA ALA A 14 -4.87 11.13 4.00
C ALA A 14 -4.41 10.45 2.69
N THR A 15 -3.36 9.63 2.75
CA THR A 15 -2.92 8.83 1.61
C THR A 15 -3.98 7.78 1.26
N ASN A 16 -3.92 7.20 0.05
CA ASN A 16 -4.82 6.11 -0.33
C ASN A 16 -4.74 4.93 0.66
N ALA A 17 -3.54 4.58 1.10
CA ALA A 17 -3.33 3.56 2.12
C ALA A 17 -3.94 3.97 3.48
N GLY A 18 -3.92 5.26 3.83
CA GLY A 18 -4.59 5.81 5.00
C GLY A 18 -6.11 5.70 4.91
N LEU A 19 -6.70 6.06 3.77
CA LEU A 19 -8.14 5.94 3.53
C LEU A 19 -8.61 4.48 3.52
N GLU A 20 -7.79 3.57 2.97
CA GLU A 20 -8.08 2.14 2.97
C GLU A 20 -8.14 1.57 4.39
N VAL A 21 -7.13 1.86 5.23
CA VAL A 21 -7.12 1.34 6.62
C VAL A 21 -8.18 1.98 7.49
N ALA A 22 -8.58 3.23 7.21
CA ALA A 22 -9.73 3.86 7.84
C ALA A 22 -11.03 3.16 7.43
N SER A 23 -11.19 2.83 6.14
CA SER A 23 -12.33 2.03 5.64
C SER A 23 -12.38 0.65 6.27
N TYR A 24 -11.21 -0.01 6.42
CA TYR A 24 -11.09 -1.29 7.09
C TYR A 24 -11.51 -1.20 8.56
N ALA A 25 -11.01 -0.19 9.29
CA ALA A 25 -11.35 0.04 10.69
C ALA A 25 -12.85 0.28 10.89
N THR A 26 -13.48 1.05 10.00
CA THR A 26 -14.93 1.32 10.01
C THR A 26 -15.74 0.05 9.77
N ALA A 27 -15.30 -0.80 8.85
CA ALA A 27 -15.98 -2.07 8.56
C ALA A 27 -15.75 -3.13 9.65
N LEU A 28 -14.62 -3.04 10.36
CA LEU A 28 -14.26 -3.97 11.44
C LEU A 28 -15.19 -3.86 12.63
N HIS A 29 -15.73 -2.68 12.90
CA HIS A 29 -16.48 -2.42 14.12
C HIS A 29 -17.55 -1.33 13.94
N SER A 30 -18.71 -1.54 14.53
CA SER A 30 -19.85 -0.59 14.52
C SER A 30 -19.72 0.55 15.55
N GLY A 31 -18.59 0.65 16.26
CA GLY A 31 -18.33 1.69 17.25
C GLY A 31 -17.58 2.89 16.69
N GLU A 32 -17.03 3.69 17.59
CA GLU A 32 -16.27 4.88 17.24
C GLU A 32 -14.92 4.51 16.60
N VAL A 33 -14.65 5.08 15.43
CA VAL A 33 -13.35 4.99 14.75
C VAL A 33 -12.64 6.33 14.85
N VAL A 34 -11.49 6.33 15.50
CA VAL A 34 -10.67 7.52 15.75
C VAL A 34 -9.38 7.40 14.94
N ALA A 35 -9.06 8.41 14.15
CA ALA A 35 -7.79 8.49 13.44
C ALA A 35 -6.74 9.21 14.28
N LEU A 36 -5.49 8.79 14.18
CA LEU A 36 -4.32 9.50 14.68
C LEU A 36 -3.49 9.99 13.50
N VAL A 37 -3.24 11.29 13.44
CA VAL A 37 -2.40 11.94 12.43
C VAL A 37 -1.27 12.69 13.13
N SER A 38 -0.05 12.56 12.62
CA SER A 38 1.14 13.32 13.04
C SER A 38 1.67 14.13 11.85
N GLY A 39 1.84 15.44 12.03
CA GLY A 39 2.21 16.38 10.98
C GLY A 39 1.02 17.05 10.31
N ASP A 40 1.19 17.55 9.10
CA ASP A 40 0.21 18.37 8.42
C ASP A 40 -1.08 17.64 8.06
N ILE A 41 -2.22 18.29 8.36
CA ILE A 41 -3.55 17.88 7.91
C ILE A 41 -4.39 19.10 7.55
N SER A 42 -5.18 19.01 6.50
CA SER A 42 -6.14 20.03 6.05
C SER A 42 -7.57 19.55 6.30
N GLY A 43 -8.32 20.26 7.14
CA GLY A 43 -9.60 19.74 7.62
C GLY A 43 -9.40 18.38 8.29
N ASP A 44 -10.24 17.41 7.98
CA ASP A 44 -10.10 16.02 8.44
C ASP A 44 -9.27 15.13 7.49
N GLY A 45 -8.65 15.70 6.45
CA GLY A 45 -7.88 14.96 5.45
C GLY A 45 -8.71 14.03 4.55
N GLY A 46 -10.05 14.15 4.56
CA GLY A 46 -11.00 13.29 3.84
C GLY A 46 -11.41 12.03 4.61
N LEU A 47 -11.06 11.94 5.89
CA LEU A 47 -11.28 10.74 6.71
C LEU A 47 -12.75 10.53 7.10
N GLY A 48 -13.54 11.58 7.27
CA GLY A 48 -14.97 11.47 7.57
C GLY A 48 -15.75 10.76 6.47
N ALA A 49 -15.37 10.96 5.19
CA ALA A 49 -16.00 10.29 4.06
C ALA A 49 -15.91 8.75 4.12
N VAL A 50 -14.92 8.21 4.82
CA VAL A 50 -14.71 6.76 5.02
C VAL A 50 -15.13 6.27 6.40
N GLY A 51 -15.84 7.12 7.18
CA GLY A 51 -16.49 6.72 8.43
C GLY A 51 -15.67 6.97 9.70
N VAL A 52 -14.58 7.72 9.63
CA VAL A 52 -13.87 8.21 10.83
C VAL A 52 -14.72 9.28 11.50
N SER A 53 -14.95 9.18 12.81
CA SER A 53 -15.72 10.14 13.57
C SER A 53 -14.89 11.29 14.15
N LYS A 54 -13.63 11.00 14.45
CA LYS A 54 -12.71 11.93 15.11
C LYS A 54 -11.28 11.74 14.63
N VAL A 55 -10.53 12.83 14.54
CA VAL A 55 -9.09 12.85 14.27
C VAL A 55 -8.36 13.42 15.49
N LEU A 56 -7.47 12.65 16.07
CA LEU A 56 -6.46 13.11 17.03
C LEU A 56 -5.25 13.63 16.25
N HIS A 57 -5.06 14.93 16.26
CA HIS A 57 -4.01 15.60 15.48
C HIS A 57 -2.84 16.02 16.36
N CYS A 58 -1.68 15.40 16.12
CA CYS A 58 -0.40 15.86 16.66
C CYS A 58 0.26 16.76 15.63
N ALA A 59 0.50 18.04 15.98
CA ALA A 59 1.08 19.03 15.08
C ALA A 59 2.55 18.70 14.69
N ASP A 60 3.26 17.94 15.54
CA ASP A 60 4.63 17.56 15.28
C ASP A 60 4.71 16.48 14.19
N ALA A 61 5.49 16.73 13.14
CA ALA A 61 5.80 15.75 12.10
C ALA A 61 6.86 14.75 12.60
N LEU A 62 6.42 13.71 13.31
CA LEU A 62 7.31 12.71 13.87
C LEU A 62 7.88 11.80 12.79
N THR A 63 9.21 11.72 12.68
CA THR A 63 9.93 10.86 11.73
C THR A 63 10.59 9.66 12.39
N ASP A 64 10.80 9.71 13.71
CA ASP A 64 11.34 8.58 14.48
C ASP A 64 10.23 7.57 14.81
N ASN A 65 10.41 6.32 14.37
CA ASN A 65 9.45 5.24 14.62
C ASN A 65 9.20 4.98 16.13
N SER A 66 10.18 5.28 17.00
CA SER A 66 10.01 5.13 18.45
C SER A 66 9.06 6.20 19.00
N GLN A 67 9.18 7.43 18.51
CA GLN A 67 8.27 8.52 18.89
C GLN A 67 6.86 8.24 18.34
N GLN A 68 6.73 7.83 17.07
CA GLN A 68 5.45 7.47 16.48
C GLN A 68 4.78 6.33 17.25
N SER A 69 5.54 5.33 17.72
CA SER A 69 4.97 4.22 18.50
C SER A 69 4.48 4.68 19.89
N ARG A 70 5.19 5.59 20.55
CA ARG A 70 4.75 6.15 21.83
C ARG A 70 3.51 7.03 21.66
N LEU A 71 3.51 7.92 20.68
CA LEU A 71 2.33 8.73 20.35
C LEU A 71 1.10 7.87 20.13
N THR A 72 1.25 6.80 19.32
CA THR A 72 0.14 5.88 19.01
C THR A 72 -0.35 5.13 20.25
N LYS A 73 0.57 4.67 21.09
CA LYS A 73 0.20 4.03 22.36
C LYS A 73 -0.60 4.98 23.25
N GLU A 74 -0.12 6.20 23.46
CA GLU A 74 -0.79 7.19 24.31
C GLU A 74 -2.17 7.58 23.74
N ALA A 75 -2.28 7.72 22.43
CA ALA A 75 -3.57 7.94 21.76
C ALA A 75 -4.52 6.76 21.94
N ALA A 76 -4.03 5.52 21.81
CA ALA A 76 -4.84 4.33 22.03
C ALA A 76 -5.35 4.24 23.48
N LEU A 77 -4.50 4.54 24.45
CA LEU A 77 -4.87 4.56 25.87
C LEU A 77 -5.88 5.66 26.18
N SER A 78 -5.72 6.85 25.61
CA SER A 78 -6.62 8.00 25.89
C SER A 78 -8.07 7.76 25.48
N ILE A 79 -8.29 6.93 24.43
CA ILE A 79 -9.64 6.59 23.95
C ILE A 79 -10.10 5.18 24.39
N GLY A 80 -9.28 4.44 25.14
CA GLY A 80 -9.56 3.06 25.51
C GLY A 80 -9.66 2.12 24.32
N ALA A 81 -8.81 2.31 23.30
CA ALA A 81 -8.84 1.49 22.10
C ALA A 81 -8.43 0.05 22.39
N GLN A 82 -9.24 -0.90 21.94
CA GLN A 82 -8.92 -2.34 21.98
C GLN A 82 -8.34 -2.84 20.67
N ILE A 83 -8.48 -2.06 19.61
CA ILE A 83 -7.93 -2.40 18.29
C ILE A 83 -7.17 -1.17 17.76
N VAL A 84 -5.93 -1.39 17.32
CA VAL A 84 -5.12 -0.36 16.66
C VAL A 84 -4.79 -0.85 15.25
N VAL A 85 -5.12 -0.05 14.23
CA VAL A 85 -4.97 -0.42 12.83
C VAL A 85 -3.92 0.44 12.15
N PHE A 86 -3.05 -0.19 11.37
CA PHE A 86 -2.03 0.43 10.54
C PHE A 86 -2.14 -0.04 9.09
N SER A 87 -1.67 0.76 8.14
CA SER A 87 -1.32 0.25 6.83
C SER A 87 -0.05 -0.60 6.93
N GLY A 88 0.00 -1.74 6.22
CA GLY A 88 1.18 -2.61 6.14
C GLY A 88 2.30 -2.06 5.25
N ASN A 89 2.44 -0.75 5.16
CA ASN A 89 3.52 -0.06 4.48
C ASN A 89 4.80 0.00 5.36
N SER A 90 5.85 0.69 4.90
CA SER A 90 7.13 0.78 5.60
C SER A 90 6.99 1.36 7.02
N ILE A 91 6.17 2.39 7.20
CA ILE A 91 5.93 3.02 8.51
C ILE A 91 5.15 2.07 9.41
N GLY A 92 4.01 1.55 8.95
CA GLY A 92 3.19 0.66 9.76
C GLY A 92 3.93 -0.61 10.18
N ASN A 93 4.69 -1.23 9.27
CA ASN A 93 5.50 -2.40 9.58
C ASN A 93 6.63 -2.13 10.60
N ALA A 94 7.10 -0.88 10.68
CA ALA A 94 8.09 -0.46 11.68
C ALA A 94 7.45 -0.07 13.02
N VAL A 95 6.28 0.56 13.02
CA VAL A 95 5.63 1.13 14.22
C VAL A 95 4.71 0.12 14.91
N ALA A 96 3.86 -0.59 14.15
CA ALA A 96 2.84 -1.48 14.71
C ALA A 96 3.38 -2.55 15.68
N PRO A 97 4.47 -3.28 15.39
CA PRO A 97 4.99 -4.27 16.34
C PRO A 97 5.52 -3.65 17.64
N ARG A 98 6.04 -2.41 17.58
CA ARG A 98 6.48 -1.67 18.77
C ARG A 98 5.28 -1.28 19.65
N VAL A 99 4.19 -0.82 19.03
CA VAL A 99 2.93 -0.53 19.72
C VAL A 99 2.39 -1.80 20.37
N ALA A 100 2.35 -2.91 19.65
CA ALA A 100 1.85 -4.18 20.17
C ALA A 100 2.61 -4.61 21.43
N ILE A 101 3.94 -4.60 21.41
CA ILE A 101 4.76 -4.94 22.58
C ILE A 101 4.48 -3.98 23.75
N SER A 102 4.45 -2.67 23.48
CA SER A 102 4.26 -1.66 24.54
C SER A 102 2.87 -1.70 25.19
N MET A 103 1.87 -2.28 24.52
CA MET A 103 0.50 -2.45 24.99
C MET A 103 0.19 -3.88 25.44
N ASN A 104 1.14 -4.81 25.45
CA ASN A 104 0.92 -6.25 25.64
C ASN A 104 -0.19 -6.80 24.72
N ALA A 105 -0.26 -6.30 23.48
CA ALA A 105 -1.26 -6.64 22.49
C ALA A 105 -0.76 -7.73 21.53
N GLY A 106 -1.67 -8.53 20.98
CA GLY A 106 -1.37 -9.42 19.88
C GLY A 106 -1.17 -8.64 18.60
N TYR A 107 -0.18 -9.03 17.79
CA TYR A 107 0.14 -8.38 16.52
C TYR A 107 -0.17 -9.27 15.32
N VAL A 108 -0.90 -8.72 14.36
CA VAL A 108 -1.19 -9.36 13.07
C VAL A 108 -0.55 -8.55 11.96
N ALA A 109 0.48 -9.12 11.31
CA ALA A 109 1.12 -8.51 10.15
C ALA A 109 0.46 -8.99 8.86
N GLY A 110 0.01 -8.06 8.02
CA GLY A 110 -0.46 -8.34 6.68
C GLY A 110 -1.87 -8.96 6.62
N ALA A 111 -2.80 -8.47 7.43
CA ALA A 111 -4.21 -8.84 7.30
C ALA A 111 -4.74 -8.44 5.91
N THR A 112 -5.54 -9.32 5.29
CA THR A 112 -6.10 -9.11 3.95
C THR A 112 -7.61 -8.94 3.94
N ASP A 113 -8.28 -9.45 4.96
CA ASP A 113 -9.74 -9.45 5.09
C ASP A 113 -10.16 -9.07 6.50
N LEU A 114 -11.46 -8.83 6.69
CA LEU A 114 -12.04 -8.66 8.02
C LEU A 114 -11.94 -9.97 8.80
N PRO A 115 -11.68 -9.90 10.12
CA PRO A 115 -11.58 -11.09 10.94
C PRO A 115 -12.95 -11.73 11.22
N GLU A 116 -12.94 -13.03 11.45
CA GLU A 116 -14.02 -13.74 12.13
C GLU A 116 -13.72 -13.78 13.62
N GLY A 117 -14.42 -12.97 14.41
CA GLY A 117 -14.09 -12.74 15.81
C GLY A 117 -12.71 -12.12 15.98
N LYS A 118 -11.73 -12.87 16.51
CA LYS A 118 -10.32 -12.45 16.62
C LYS A 118 -9.39 -13.25 15.71
N THR A 119 -9.92 -13.92 14.68
CA THR A 119 -9.15 -14.70 13.71
C THR A 119 -9.00 -13.92 12.42
N TYR A 120 -7.78 -13.56 12.09
CA TYR A 120 -7.41 -12.74 10.93
C TYR A 120 -6.82 -13.62 9.83
N VAL A 121 -7.11 -13.26 8.59
CA VAL A 121 -6.59 -13.92 7.38
C VAL A 121 -5.38 -13.16 6.87
N ARG A 122 -4.31 -13.88 6.50
CA ARG A 122 -3.13 -13.31 5.86
C ARG A 122 -2.54 -14.25 4.82
N ASN A 123 -1.96 -13.69 3.78
CA ASN A 123 -1.23 -14.46 2.78
C ASN A 123 0.19 -14.80 3.28
N VAL A 124 0.65 -16.02 3.02
CA VAL A 124 1.98 -16.51 3.32
C VAL A 124 2.57 -17.25 2.11
N PHE A 125 3.87 -17.58 2.17
CA PHE A 125 4.57 -18.24 1.04
C PHE A 125 4.37 -17.51 -0.30
N SER A 126 4.59 -16.19 -0.31
CA SER A 126 4.39 -15.34 -1.49
C SER A 126 3.00 -15.51 -2.12
N GLY A 127 1.95 -15.61 -1.29
CA GLY A 127 0.56 -15.71 -1.72
C GLY A 127 0.11 -17.12 -2.12
N LYS A 128 0.97 -18.16 -1.97
CA LYS A 128 0.61 -19.55 -2.31
C LYS A 128 -0.18 -20.26 -1.21
N ALA A 129 -0.20 -19.71 -0.01
CA ALA A 129 -0.96 -20.25 1.11
C ALA A 129 -1.59 -19.12 1.92
N THR A 130 -2.65 -19.45 2.63
CA THR A 130 -3.36 -18.55 3.54
C THR A 130 -3.21 -19.05 4.97
N ALA A 131 -2.85 -18.15 5.88
CA ALA A 131 -2.80 -18.45 7.31
C ALA A 131 -3.96 -17.76 8.02
N HIS A 132 -4.62 -18.48 8.92
CA HIS A 132 -5.61 -17.96 9.86
C HIS A 132 -4.92 -17.75 11.20
N VAL A 133 -4.79 -16.50 11.63
CA VAL A 133 -4.06 -16.12 12.84
C VAL A 133 -5.07 -15.63 13.88
N GLN A 134 -5.16 -16.35 15.02
CA GLN A 134 -6.01 -15.97 16.13
C GLN A 134 -5.24 -15.11 17.14
N VAL A 135 -5.78 -13.93 17.46
CA VAL A 135 -5.28 -13.10 18.56
C VAL A 135 -5.92 -13.56 19.87
N THR A 136 -5.08 -13.91 20.84
CA THR A 136 -5.53 -14.40 22.16
C THR A 136 -5.52 -13.33 23.24
N THR A 137 -4.90 -12.18 22.98
CA THR A 137 -4.86 -11.03 23.90
C THR A 137 -6.15 -10.23 23.83
N GLU A 138 -6.40 -9.39 24.85
CA GLU A 138 -7.54 -8.49 24.87
C GLU A 138 -7.43 -7.44 23.75
N THR A 139 -6.28 -6.81 23.64
CA THR A 139 -5.99 -5.78 22.62
C THR A 139 -5.30 -6.40 21.40
N SER A 140 -5.63 -5.89 20.22
CA SER A 140 -5.06 -6.30 18.93
C SER A 140 -4.42 -5.11 18.22
N VAL A 141 -3.24 -5.31 17.62
CA VAL A 141 -2.60 -4.37 16.69
C VAL A 141 -2.52 -5.04 15.33
N ILE A 142 -3.03 -4.38 14.30
CA ILE A 142 -3.24 -4.98 12.98
C ILE A 142 -2.56 -4.11 11.94
N ALA A 143 -1.69 -4.70 11.10
CA ALA A 143 -1.21 -4.08 9.89
C ALA A 143 -1.93 -4.70 8.68
N VAL A 144 -2.73 -3.90 7.97
CA VAL A 144 -3.51 -4.32 6.81
C VAL A 144 -2.64 -4.25 5.56
N THR A 145 -2.64 -5.30 4.76
CA THR A 145 -1.92 -5.32 3.48
C THR A 145 -2.49 -4.23 2.55
N PRO A 146 -1.67 -3.33 2.00
CA PRO A 146 -2.14 -2.32 1.05
C PRO A 146 -2.88 -2.93 -0.15
N ASN A 147 -3.89 -2.26 -0.65
CA ASN A 147 -4.77 -2.68 -1.75
C ASN A 147 -5.50 -4.03 -1.53
N SER A 148 -5.67 -4.44 -0.26
CA SER A 148 -6.36 -5.70 0.05
C SER A 148 -7.86 -5.51 0.32
N PHE A 149 -8.23 -4.39 0.90
CA PHE A 149 -9.61 -4.11 1.33
C PHE A 149 -10.30 -3.08 0.43
N GLY A 150 -9.53 -2.10 -0.06
CA GLY A 150 -10.02 -0.99 -0.87
C GLY A 150 -10.65 0.13 -0.04
N ILE A 151 -10.81 1.29 -0.67
CA ILE A 151 -11.44 2.48 -0.06
C ILE A 151 -12.94 2.37 -0.20
N LYS A 152 -13.67 2.48 0.92
CA LYS A 152 -15.14 2.43 0.95
C LYS A 152 -15.69 3.75 1.48
N ASN A 153 -16.28 4.54 0.59
CA ASN A 153 -16.95 5.77 0.97
C ASN A 153 -18.28 5.44 1.66
N THR A 154 -18.46 5.90 2.88
CA THR A 154 -19.68 5.71 3.67
C THR A 154 -20.64 6.88 3.57
N GLY A 155 -20.23 7.99 2.92
CA GLY A 155 -21.00 9.23 2.86
C GLY A 155 -21.06 9.97 4.20
N GLY A 156 -20.11 9.68 5.12
CA GLY A 156 -20.03 10.34 6.43
C GLY A 156 -19.73 11.84 6.31
N SER A 157 -20.11 12.59 7.35
CA SER A 157 -19.75 14.00 7.51
C SER A 157 -18.26 14.15 7.87
N GLU A 158 -17.73 15.35 7.72
CA GLU A 158 -16.37 15.69 8.13
C GLU A 158 -16.12 15.30 9.60
N ALA A 159 -14.99 14.63 9.87
CA ALA A 159 -14.62 14.18 11.20
C ALA A 159 -14.16 15.36 12.06
N ALA A 160 -14.49 15.34 13.36
CA ALA A 160 -14.02 16.35 14.30
C ALA A 160 -12.50 16.22 14.51
N VAL A 161 -11.76 17.30 14.30
CA VAL A 161 -10.31 17.34 14.52
C VAL A 161 -10.00 17.93 15.88
N GLU A 162 -9.35 17.14 16.74
CA GLU A 162 -8.94 17.53 18.09
C GLU A 162 -7.42 17.54 18.21
N ALA A 163 -6.86 18.57 18.79
CA ALA A 163 -5.43 18.61 19.08
C ALA A 163 -5.06 17.50 20.08
N PHE A 164 -4.00 16.76 19.78
CA PHE A 164 -3.49 15.70 20.64
C PHE A 164 -1.99 15.82 20.80
N SER A 165 -1.50 15.71 22.02
CA SER A 165 -0.08 15.68 22.33
C SER A 165 0.21 14.64 23.40
N ALA A 166 1.39 14.05 23.34
CA ALA A 166 1.88 13.11 24.35
C ALA A 166 3.39 13.27 24.50
N ASP A 167 3.91 12.85 25.66
CA ASP A 167 5.37 12.76 25.83
C ASP A 167 5.90 11.56 25.01
N VAL A 168 6.50 11.88 23.89
CA VAL A 168 7.10 10.88 22.98
C VAL A 168 8.60 10.68 23.23
N GLY A 169 9.18 11.45 24.16
CA GLY A 169 10.62 11.46 24.47
C GLY A 169 11.47 11.99 23.31
N GLU A 170 12.78 11.93 23.49
CA GLU A 170 13.74 12.41 22.49
C GLU A 170 13.78 11.51 21.26
N ALA A 171 13.94 12.13 20.08
CA ALA A 171 14.19 11.43 18.84
C ALA A 171 15.58 10.78 18.85
N ARG A 172 15.68 9.55 18.39
CA ARG A 172 16.95 8.83 18.23
C ARG A 172 17.55 8.98 16.83
N VAL A 173 16.78 9.59 15.93
CA VAL A 173 17.12 9.79 14.52
C VAL A 173 16.95 11.24 14.19
N THR A 174 17.91 11.85 13.50
CA THR A 174 17.79 13.19 12.95
C THR A 174 17.33 13.12 11.51
N PHE A 175 16.23 13.77 11.21
CA PHE A 175 15.72 13.88 9.84
C PHE A 175 16.45 15.02 9.12
N ASN A 176 17.27 14.68 8.12
CA ASN A 176 18.07 15.66 7.38
C ASN A 176 17.39 16.13 6.08
N GLY A 177 16.25 15.53 5.71
CA GLY A 177 15.51 15.89 4.51
C GLY A 177 14.99 14.68 3.75
N PHE A 178 14.19 14.95 2.74
CA PHE A 178 13.59 13.95 1.86
C PHE A 178 13.86 14.32 0.40
N THR A 179 14.37 13.37 -0.36
CA THR A 179 14.48 13.49 -1.81
C THR A 179 13.41 12.62 -2.43
N PRO A 180 12.39 13.20 -3.11
CA PRO A 180 11.36 12.41 -3.79
C PRO A 180 11.99 11.46 -4.81
N THR A 181 11.59 10.20 -4.79
CA THR A 181 12.06 9.18 -5.75
C THR A 181 11.19 9.10 -7.00
N SER A 182 10.02 9.72 -6.98
CA SER A 182 9.08 9.78 -8.10
C SER A 182 8.84 11.22 -8.54
N SER A 183 8.54 11.44 -9.81
CA SER A 183 8.04 12.71 -10.31
C SER A 183 6.72 13.11 -9.62
N GLU A 184 6.50 14.42 -9.47
CA GLU A 184 5.24 14.93 -8.92
C GLU A 184 4.03 14.31 -9.64
N GLY A 185 3.07 13.80 -8.86
CA GLY A 185 1.83 13.21 -9.37
C GLY A 185 1.83 11.69 -9.61
N THR A 186 2.96 11.00 -9.42
CA THR A 186 2.97 9.53 -9.51
C THR A 186 2.65 8.90 -8.16
N VAL A 187 1.71 7.92 -8.16
CA VAL A 187 1.38 7.13 -6.98
C VAL A 187 2.52 6.15 -6.70
N PRO A 188 3.02 6.05 -5.46
CA PRO A 188 4.03 5.06 -5.10
C PRO A 188 3.55 3.63 -5.44
N LEU A 189 4.46 2.80 -5.97
CA LEU A 189 4.12 1.43 -6.41
C LEU A 189 3.35 0.59 -5.38
N PRO A 190 3.67 0.62 -4.07
CA PRO A 190 2.90 -0.14 -3.08
C PRO A 190 1.43 0.29 -2.95
N GLU A 191 1.11 1.51 -3.36
CA GLU A 191 -0.25 2.09 -3.30
C GLU A 191 -0.92 2.17 -4.67
N ALA A 192 -0.20 1.79 -5.74
CA ALA A 192 -0.70 1.87 -7.10
C ALA A 192 -1.82 0.86 -7.35
N VAL A 193 -2.95 1.35 -7.86
CA VAL A 193 -4.11 0.53 -8.24
C VAL A 193 -3.92 -0.12 -9.62
N ARG A 194 -3.17 0.53 -10.50
CA ARG A 194 -2.83 0.02 -11.83
C ARG A 194 -1.33 0.17 -12.06
N VAL A 195 -0.72 -0.85 -12.65
CA VAL A 195 0.73 -0.87 -12.92
C VAL A 195 1.01 -1.39 -14.32
N VAL A 196 1.81 -0.66 -15.07
CA VAL A 196 2.39 -1.11 -16.34
C VAL A 196 3.88 -1.38 -16.13
N SER A 197 4.29 -2.62 -16.26
CA SER A 197 5.65 -3.07 -15.97
C SER A 197 6.32 -3.61 -17.22
N ALA A 198 7.60 -3.30 -17.39
CA ALA A 198 8.31 -3.82 -18.54
C ALA A 198 9.64 -4.50 -18.21
N GLY A 199 10.03 -5.38 -19.11
CA GLY A 199 11.23 -6.19 -19.02
C GLY A 199 12.23 -5.93 -20.15
N ARG A 200 13.23 -6.82 -20.27
CA ARG A 200 14.25 -6.77 -21.33
C ARG A 200 13.67 -6.92 -22.74
N GLY A 201 12.40 -7.33 -22.89
CA GLY A 201 11.70 -7.32 -24.18
C GLY A 201 11.60 -5.94 -24.82
N LEU A 202 11.79 -4.85 -24.05
CA LEU A 202 11.90 -3.47 -24.54
C LEU A 202 13.22 -3.19 -25.30
N LYS A 203 14.19 -4.09 -25.23
CA LYS A 203 15.50 -4.05 -25.93
C LYS A 203 16.43 -2.88 -25.54
N GLY A 204 15.92 -1.81 -24.90
CA GLY A 204 16.72 -0.67 -24.43
C GLY A 204 15.90 0.37 -23.67
N PRO A 205 16.56 1.25 -22.88
CA PRO A 205 15.89 2.31 -22.12
C PRO A 205 15.25 3.36 -23.02
N GLU A 206 15.77 3.56 -24.22
CA GLU A 206 15.24 4.50 -25.24
C GLU A 206 13.82 4.15 -25.70
N ASN A 207 13.41 2.91 -25.53
CA ASN A 207 12.10 2.41 -25.93
C ASN A 207 11.05 2.50 -24.82
N TRP A 208 11.41 3.05 -23.64
CA TRP A 208 10.52 3.08 -22.47
C TRP A 208 9.28 3.95 -22.68
N GLY A 209 9.32 4.91 -23.59
CA GLY A 209 8.22 5.83 -23.89
C GLY A 209 6.88 5.14 -24.17
N ILE A 210 6.87 4.00 -24.88
CA ILE A 210 5.62 3.27 -25.14
C ILE A 210 4.96 2.68 -23.87
N VAL A 211 5.76 2.42 -22.84
CA VAL A 211 5.27 1.97 -21.53
C VAL A 211 4.69 3.14 -20.74
N GLU A 212 5.38 4.27 -20.75
CA GLU A 212 4.95 5.51 -20.10
C GLU A 212 3.65 6.06 -20.73
N ASP A 213 3.53 6.01 -22.05
CA ASP A 213 2.32 6.39 -22.77
C ASP A 213 1.10 5.54 -22.34
N LEU A 214 1.28 4.21 -22.31
CA LEU A 214 0.21 3.31 -21.84
C LEU A 214 -0.12 3.54 -20.37
N ALA A 215 0.89 3.73 -19.53
CA ALA A 215 0.69 4.00 -18.11
C ALA A 215 -0.08 5.32 -17.89
N LYS A 216 0.23 6.36 -18.65
CA LYS A 216 -0.45 7.65 -18.61
C LYS A 216 -1.93 7.52 -18.95
N GLU A 217 -2.28 6.84 -20.04
CA GLU A 217 -3.68 6.66 -20.47
C GLU A 217 -4.48 5.85 -19.44
N LEU A 218 -3.84 4.90 -18.76
CA LEU A 218 -4.47 4.10 -17.71
C LEU A 218 -4.50 4.78 -16.33
N GLY A 219 -3.82 5.92 -16.16
CA GLY A 219 -3.57 6.48 -14.84
C GLY A 219 -2.81 5.49 -13.95
N ALA A 220 -1.84 4.77 -14.52
CA ALA A 220 -1.08 3.71 -13.90
C ALA A 220 0.33 4.18 -13.50
N SER A 221 0.92 3.54 -12.49
CA SER A 221 2.35 3.69 -12.20
C SER A 221 3.18 2.75 -13.06
N THR A 222 4.42 3.15 -13.36
CA THR A 222 5.38 2.29 -14.08
C THR A 222 6.17 1.41 -13.12
N ALA A 223 6.55 0.22 -13.59
CA ALA A 223 7.40 -0.71 -12.86
C ALA A 223 8.36 -1.44 -13.81
N CYS A 224 9.35 -2.10 -13.27
CA CYS A 224 10.30 -2.85 -14.07
C CYS A 224 10.67 -4.21 -13.47
N SER A 225 11.17 -5.11 -14.31
CA SER A 225 11.79 -6.35 -13.87
C SER A 225 13.19 -6.10 -13.30
N ARG A 226 13.69 -7.01 -12.45
CA ARG A 226 15.01 -6.91 -11.84
C ARG A 226 16.14 -6.65 -12.86
N PRO A 227 16.24 -7.38 -13.99
CA PRO A 227 17.30 -7.13 -14.96
C PRO A 227 17.30 -5.72 -15.54
N VAL A 228 16.13 -5.08 -15.64
CA VAL A 228 16.00 -3.68 -16.12
C VAL A 228 16.58 -2.72 -15.09
N GLY A 229 16.27 -2.92 -13.82
CA GLY A 229 16.84 -2.13 -12.71
C GLY A 229 18.37 -2.33 -12.60
N ASP A 230 18.83 -3.59 -12.67
CA ASP A 230 20.27 -3.93 -12.58
C ASP A 230 21.10 -3.34 -13.73
N MET A 231 20.49 -3.18 -14.92
CA MET A 231 21.10 -2.53 -16.08
C MET A 231 20.99 -0.99 -16.07
N GLY A 232 20.34 -0.42 -15.03
CA GLY A 232 20.16 1.03 -14.92
C GLY A 232 19.20 1.65 -15.93
N TRP A 233 18.36 0.86 -16.61
CA TRP A 233 17.34 1.41 -17.53
C TRP A 233 16.25 2.16 -16.78
N ARG A 234 15.92 1.66 -15.57
CA ARG A 234 14.97 2.31 -14.64
C ARG A 234 15.53 2.31 -13.22
N PRO A 235 15.10 3.25 -12.38
CA PRO A 235 15.57 3.34 -11.01
C PRO A 235 15.12 2.11 -10.20
N HIS A 236 15.92 1.72 -9.20
CA HIS A 236 15.65 0.53 -8.38
C HIS A 236 14.32 0.56 -7.62
N HIS A 237 13.77 1.73 -7.34
CA HIS A 237 12.47 1.85 -6.69
C HIS A 237 11.27 1.49 -7.60
N GLU A 238 11.50 1.27 -8.91
CA GLU A 238 10.50 0.70 -9.82
C GLU A 238 10.63 -0.83 -9.95
N HIS A 239 11.66 -1.43 -9.36
CA HIS A 239 11.87 -2.87 -9.44
C HIS A 239 10.85 -3.64 -8.60
N VAL A 240 10.05 -4.49 -9.25
CA VAL A 240 9.05 -5.35 -8.64
C VAL A 240 9.52 -6.81 -8.65
N GLY A 241 9.35 -7.49 -7.51
CA GLY A 241 9.74 -8.89 -7.35
C GLY A 241 10.05 -9.25 -5.91
N GLN A 242 10.50 -10.47 -5.67
CA GLN A 242 10.84 -11.00 -4.35
C GLN A 242 11.90 -10.15 -3.61
N THR A 243 12.87 -9.61 -4.35
CA THR A 243 13.95 -8.77 -3.80
C THR A 243 13.74 -7.28 -4.06
N GLY A 244 12.66 -6.93 -4.74
CA GLY A 244 12.21 -5.56 -4.96
C GLY A 244 10.95 -5.25 -4.16
N ILE A 245 10.11 -4.41 -4.74
CA ILE A 245 8.83 -4.06 -4.14
C ILE A 245 7.80 -5.15 -4.45
N THR A 246 7.07 -5.60 -3.43
CA THR A 246 5.88 -6.43 -3.61
C THR A 246 4.66 -5.52 -3.71
N ILE A 247 3.85 -5.74 -4.74
CA ILE A 247 2.69 -4.92 -5.06
C ILE A 247 1.42 -5.78 -5.21
N ARG A 248 0.26 -5.13 -5.04
CA ARG A 248 -1.05 -5.75 -5.19
C ARG A 248 -2.01 -4.81 -5.94
N PRO A 249 -1.72 -4.45 -7.19
CA PRO A 249 -2.63 -3.61 -7.98
C PRO A 249 -3.88 -4.39 -8.39
N ASP A 250 -4.92 -3.65 -8.76
CA ASP A 250 -6.11 -4.22 -9.40
C ASP A 250 -5.79 -4.70 -10.82
N LEU A 251 -4.88 -3.98 -11.51
CA LEU A 251 -4.40 -4.35 -12.85
C LEU A 251 -2.88 -4.28 -12.92
N TYR A 252 -2.26 -5.39 -13.31
CA TYR A 252 -0.84 -5.48 -13.59
C TYR A 252 -0.62 -5.90 -15.06
N ILE A 253 0.00 -5.06 -15.86
CA ILE A 253 0.34 -5.35 -17.26
C ILE A 253 1.84 -5.62 -17.37
N ALA A 254 2.23 -6.83 -17.75
CA ALA A 254 3.60 -7.28 -17.91
C ALA A 254 4.02 -7.24 -19.40
N CYS A 255 4.91 -6.33 -19.77
CA CYS A 255 5.35 -6.09 -21.14
C CYS A 255 6.78 -6.63 -21.35
N GLY A 256 6.93 -7.71 -22.14
CA GLY A 256 8.25 -8.28 -22.45
C GLY A 256 8.99 -8.80 -21.20
N ILE A 257 8.25 -9.32 -20.22
CA ILE A 257 8.76 -9.95 -19.00
C ILE A 257 8.53 -11.46 -19.11
N SER A 258 9.55 -12.27 -18.85
CA SER A 258 9.45 -13.73 -18.94
C SER A 258 8.63 -14.38 -17.82
N GLY A 259 8.55 -13.73 -16.65
CA GLY A 259 7.80 -14.27 -15.51
C GLY A 259 8.59 -15.29 -14.68
N ALA A 260 9.86 -15.02 -14.42
CA ALA A 260 10.63 -15.80 -13.46
C ALA A 260 9.91 -15.80 -12.07
N ILE A 261 10.04 -16.90 -11.34
CA ILE A 261 9.34 -17.10 -10.06
C ILE A 261 9.60 -15.97 -9.05
N GLN A 262 10.79 -15.37 -9.10
CA GLN A 262 11.14 -14.24 -8.25
C GLN A 262 10.37 -12.95 -8.60
N HIS A 263 10.07 -12.75 -9.89
CA HIS A 263 9.24 -11.63 -10.33
C HIS A 263 7.77 -11.87 -9.95
N LEU A 264 7.26 -13.06 -10.25
CA LEU A 264 5.90 -13.47 -9.90
C LEU A 264 5.61 -13.34 -8.40
N ALA A 265 6.59 -13.67 -7.55
CA ALA A 265 6.44 -13.53 -6.09
C ALA A 265 6.12 -12.09 -5.64
N GLY A 266 6.48 -11.08 -6.45
CA GLY A 266 6.19 -9.68 -6.16
C GLY A 266 4.86 -9.16 -6.73
N VAL A 267 4.20 -9.91 -7.64
CA VAL A 267 3.01 -9.43 -8.36
C VAL A 267 1.83 -10.40 -8.37
N ASN A 268 2.01 -11.64 -7.92
CA ASN A 268 0.99 -12.69 -7.98
C ASN A 268 -0.25 -12.43 -7.12
N GLN A 269 -0.27 -11.38 -6.33
CA GLN A 269 -1.42 -10.91 -5.57
C GLN A 269 -2.23 -9.82 -6.30
N SER A 270 -1.84 -9.45 -7.51
CA SER A 270 -2.62 -8.55 -8.37
C SER A 270 -3.98 -9.18 -8.68
N LYS A 271 -5.04 -8.38 -8.78
CA LYS A 271 -6.38 -8.91 -9.06
C LYS A 271 -6.52 -9.39 -10.50
N VAL A 272 -5.90 -8.66 -11.44
CA VAL A 272 -5.86 -9.02 -12.86
C VAL A 272 -4.43 -8.86 -13.35
N ILE A 273 -3.91 -9.89 -13.99
CA ILE A 273 -2.59 -9.91 -14.62
C ILE A 273 -2.77 -10.08 -16.13
N VAL A 274 -2.23 -9.13 -16.89
CA VAL A 274 -2.15 -9.18 -18.34
C VAL A 274 -0.70 -9.34 -18.75
N VAL A 275 -0.40 -10.28 -19.65
CA VAL A 275 0.96 -10.48 -20.16
C VAL A 275 1.04 -10.26 -21.65
N ILE A 276 2.09 -9.58 -22.11
CA ILE A 276 2.43 -9.38 -23.52
C ILE A 276 3.85 -9.86 -23.72
N ASN A 277 4.04 -10.92 -24.49
CA ASN A 277 5.35 -11.50 -24.76
C ASN A 277 5.36 -12.16 -26.14
N THR A 278 6.50 -12.13 -26.82
CA THR A 278 6.69 -12.84 -28.09
C THR A 278 6.88 -14.34 -27.92
N ASP A 279 7.37 -14.78 -26.75
CA ASP A 279 7.57 -16.20 -26.44
C ASP A 279 6.28 -16.80 -25.83
N PRO A 280 5.54 -17.67 -26.54
CA PRO A 280 4.32 -18.28 -26.05
C PRO A 280 4.55 -19.22 -24.85
N GLU A 281 5.78 -19.69 -24.65
CA GLU A 281 6.16 -20.56 -23.54
C GLU A 281 6.66 -19.78 -22.31
N ALA A 282 6.63 -18.44 -22.35
CA ALA A 282 7.06 -17.62 -21.23
C ALA A 282 6.25 -18.00 -19.95
N PRO A 283 6.93 -18.30 -18.83
CA PRO A 283 6.26 -18.76 -17.61
C PRO A 283 5.15 -17.81 -17.11
N PHE A 284 5.21 -16.54 -17.49
CA PHE A 284 4.21 -15.56 -17.08
C PHE A 284 2.81 -15.88 -17.60
N PHE A 285 2.67 -16.50 -18.80
CA PHE A 285 1.37 -16.89 -19.32
C PHE A 285 0.60 -17.86 -18.43
N LYS A 286 1.33 -18.68 -17.65
CA LYS A 286 0.70 -19.63 -16.70
C LYS A 286 0.12 -18.96 -15.45
N ALA A 287 0.54 -17.72 -15.17
CA ALA A 287 0.14 -16.94 -14.00
C ALA A 287 -0.76 -15.75 -14.37
N ALA A 288 -1.01 -15.51 -15.65
CA ALA A 288 -1.78 -14.38 -16.14
C ALA A 288 -3.25 -14.76 -16.39
N ASP A 289 -4.14 -13.80 -16.15
CA ASP A 289 -5.58 -13.93 -16.49
C ASP A 289 -5.80 -13.72 -17.99
N TYR A 290 -5.00 -12.85 -18.60
CA TYR A 290 -5.04 -12.56 -20.04
C TYR A 290 -3.63 -12.53 -20.62
N GLY A 291 -3.48 -13.04 -21.83
CA GLY A 291 -2.20 -13.09 -22.50
C GLY A 291 -2.28 -12.73 -24.00
N ILE A 292 -1.33 -11.95 -24.46
CA ILE A 292 -1.17 -11.63 -25.88
C ILE A 292 0.22 -12.12 -26.32
N VAL A 293 0.25 -13.10 -27.24
CA VAL A 293 1.50 -13.51 -27.88
C VAL A 293 1.76 -12.53 -29.02
N GLY A 294 2.73 -11.62 -28.81
CA GLY A 294 3.04 -10.55 -29.77
C GLY A 294 4.21 -9.68 -29.35
N ASP A 295 4.70 -8.87 -30.28
CA ASP A 295 5.75 -7.90 -30.02
C ASP A 295 5.17 -6.68 -29.28
N VAL A 296 5.81 -6.28 -28.17
CA VAL A 296 5.41 -5.12 -27.38
C VAL A 296 5.39 -3.84 -28.20
N PHE A 297 6.26 -3.72 -29.21
CA PHE A 297 6.33 -2.55 -30.11
C PHE A 297 5.12 -2.43 -31.05
N GLU A 298 4.43 -3.54 -31.30
CA GLU A 298 3.20 -3.54 -32.09
C GLU A 298 1.94 -3.46 -31.21
N VAL A 299 1.98 -4.15 -30.07
CA VAL A 299 0.80 -4.30 -29.20
C VAL A 299 0.55 -3.04 -28.36
N LEU A 300 1.60 -2.48 -27.70
CA LEU A 300 1.40 -1.36 -26.78
C LEU A 300 0.83 -0.11 -27.47
N PRO A 301 1.32 0.36 -28.64
CA PRO A 301 0.74 1.51 -29.29
C PRO A 301 -0.74 1.31 -29.69
N LYS A 302 -1.10 0.10 -30.13
CA LYS A 302 -2.50 -0.23 -30.48
C LYS A 302 -3.38 -0.26 -29.23
N LEU A 303 -2.88 -0.81 -28.13
CA LEU A 303 -3.59 -0.86 -26.87
C LEU A 303 -3.82 0.55 -26.30
N THR A 304 -2.78 1.39 -26.32
CA THR A 304 -2.85 2.80 -25.91
C THR A 304 -3.90 3.56 -26.70
N ALA A 305 -3.86 3.42 -28.04
CA ALA A 305 -4.85 4.06 -28.93
C ALA A 305 -6.28 3.56 -28.67
N ALA A 306 -6.46 2.27 -28.40
CA ALA A 306 -7.77 1.70 -28.10
C ALA A 306 -8.33 2.19 -26.76
N ILE A 307 -7.49 2.34 -25.75
CA ILE A 307 -7.89 2.87 -24.42
C ILE A 307 -8.27 4.35 -24.53
N ASN A 308 -7.50 5.12 -25.28
CA ASN A 308 -7.77 6.56 -25.50
C ASN A 308 -9.10 6.80 -26.24
N ALA A 309 -9.60 5.80 -26.94
CA ALA A 309 -10.88 5.87 -27.69
C ALA A 309 -12.11 5.47 -26.84
N LEU A 310 -11.92 4.99 -25.60
CA LEU A 310 -12.98 4.62 -24.65
C LEU A 310 -13.46 5.83 -23.84
#